data_e4b187f6947cbe70aa888f405b7e2be7
#
_entry.id   e4b187f6947cbe70aa888f405b7e2be7
#
_cell.length_a   1.000
_cell.length_b   1.000
_cell.length_c   1.000
_cell.angle_alpha   90.00
_cell.angle_beta   90.00
_cell.angle_gamma   90.00
#
_symmetry.space_group_name_H-M   'P 1'
#
loop_
_entity.id
_entity.type
_entity.pdbx_description
1 polymer ?
#
loop_
_entity_poly.entity_id
_entity_poly.type
_entity_poly.pdbx_seq_one_letter_code
_entity_poly.pdbx_strand_id
1 'polypeptide(L)'
;MKKIISGVGVALLVLIVVGNSFTIIPTGYTGVRSTFGQISSAVVPNGFNWKIPFIQSVKRVNNKQQDISFEETISAETSERNEVYFSGVTVTYQINAEKSAWIFANVSDYQNNLVSSGLVASALKTSSKTLTPVDVTNRNTLEPLVKENIQKSLNEKYGSEVVRINKVVINNATFDEEYNNKIAQKQQAQMAYETQQIENKTSVEKAEAAAKVKLTQAQADADALKISAEAEAEANKVLQESLTDVILQEMYIEKWDGQLPKVSNGSDMMLDVSSLVNDDSKKDTSSAGAENYANYENNVNE
;
A
#
# COMPACT_ATOMS: atom_id res chain seq x y z
N MET A 1 -11.31 -80.29 44.75
CA MET A 1 -11.98 -79.05 44.44
C MET A 1 -11.26 -77.80 44.99
N LYS A 2 -10.89 -77.70 46.28
CA LYS A 2 -10.20 -76.51 46.86
C LYS A 2 -8.87 -76.13 46.14
N LYS A 3 -8.04 -77.12 45.78
CA LYS A 3 -6.76 -76.85 45.01
C LYS A 3 -6.97 -76.28 43.60
N ILE A 4 -8.04 -76.71 42.93
CA ILE A 4 -8.39 -76.23 41.58
C ILE A 4 -8.92 -74.77 41.63
N ILE A 5 -9.74 -74.49 42.63
CA ILE A 5 -10.29 -73.15 42.90
C ILE A 5 -9.16 -72.17 43.24
N SER A 6 -8.20 -72.63 44.09
CA SER A 6 -7.01 -71.83 44.43
C SER A 6 -6.13 -71.57 43.17
N GLY A 7 -5.94 -72.54 42.29
CA GLY A 7 -5.18 -72.42 41.06
C GLY A 7 -5.82 -71.46 40.06
N VAL A 8 -7.14 -71.51 39.90
CA VAL A 8 -7.89 -70.57 39.05
C VAL A 8 -7.80 -69.15 39.59
N GLY A 9 -7.90 -68.97 40.93
CA GLY A 9 -7.76 -67.65 41.55
C GLY A 9 -6.38 -67.05 41.36
N VAL A 10 -5.32 -67.81 41.46
CA VAL A 10 -3.94 -67.32 41.16
C VAL A 10 -3.73 -67.00 39.69
N ALA A 11 -4.24 -67.86 38.81
CA ALA A 11 -4.16 -67.59 37.36
C ALA A 11 -4.89 -66.26 36.95
N LEU A 12 -6.04 -66.03 37.56
CA LEU A 12 -6.82 -64.80 37.31
C LEU A 12 -6.10 -63.56 37.87
N LEU A 13 -5.47 -63.66 39.05
CA LEU A 13 -4.63 -62.60 39.61
C LEU A 13 -3.42 -62.30 38.73
N VAL A 14 -2.73 -63.34 38.23
CA VAL A 14 -1.61 -63.12 37.25
C VAL A 14 -2.07 -62.45 36.00
N LEU A 15 -3.22 -62.84 35.45
CA LEU A 15 -3.80 -62.17 34.28
C LEU A 15 -4.10 -60.69 34.52
N ILE A 16 -4.66 -60.34 35.67
CA ILE A 16 -4.92 -58.96 36.08
C ILE A 16 -3.61 -58.14 36.17
N VAL A 17 -2.59 -58.76 36.81
CA VAL A 17 -1.28 -58.13 36.99
C VAL A 17 -0.63 -57.90 35.61
N VAL A 18 -0.59 -58.88 34.72
CA VAL A 18 0.00 -58.77 33.39
C VAL A 18 -0.76 -57.77 32.56
N GLY A 19 -2.10 -57.77 32.57
CA GLY A 19 -2.93 -56.84 31.83
C GLY A 19 -2.73 -55.38 32.24
N ASN A 20 -2.35 -55.12 33.50
CA ASN A 20 -2.07 -53.78 34.01
C ASN A 20 -0.56 -53.40 33.96
N SER A 21 0.32 -54.29 33.50
CA SER A 21 1.78 -54.06 33.48
C SER A 21 2.30 -53.24 32.31
N PHE A 22 1.46 -52.82 31.40
CA PHE A 22 1.89 -52.04 30.27
C PHE A 22 0.99 -50.82 30.05
N THR A 23 1.53 -49.84 29.34
CA THR A 23 0.81 -48.66 28.88
C THR A 23 1.27 -48.31 27.47
N ILE A 24 0.33 -47.88 26.62
CA ILE A 24 0.61 -47.41 25.27
C ILE A 24 0.42 -45.90 25.25
N ILE A 25 1.47 -45.19 24.83
CA ILE A 25 1.48 -43.74 24.71
C ILE A 25 1.38 -43.41 23.24
N PRO A 26 0.32 -42.67 22.78
CA PRO A 26 0.16 -42.33 21.39
C PRO A 26 1.25 -41.33 20.89
N THR A 27 1.46 -41.31 19.60
CA THR A 27 2.35 -40.31 18.97
C THR A 27 1.86 -38.90 19.28
N GLY A 28 2.79 -37.98 19.62
CA GLY A 28 2.49 -36.62 20.01
C GLY A 28 2.16 -36.44 21.48
N TYR A 29 2.31 -37.52 22.28
CA TYR A 29 2.19 -37.49 23.73
C TYR A 29 3.47 -38.03 24.37
N THR A 30 3.76 -37.55 25.57
CA THR A 30 4.84 -38.03 26.42
C THR A 30 4.23 -38.54 27.73
N GLY A 31 4.73 -39.67 28.23
CA GLY A 31 4.31 -40.19 29.51
C GLY A 31 5.11 -39.63 30.68
N VAL A 32 4.43 -39.27 31.75
CA VAL A 32 5.04 -38.91 33.02
C VAL A 32 4.78 -40.04 33.98
N ARG A 33 5.85 -40.72 34.44
CA ARG A 33 5.77 -41.83 35.37
C ARG A 33 5.78 -41.33 36.81
N SER A 34 4.85 -41.82 37.61
CA SER A 34 4.83 -41.60 39.02
C SER A 34 4.93 -42.95 39.74
N THR A 35 5.83 -43.07 40.71
CA THR A 35 6.03 -44.26 41.54
C THR A 35 5.69 -43.88 42.97
N PHE A 36 4.66 -44.48 43.54
CA PHE A 36 4.12 -44.13 44.86
C PHE A 36 3.83 -42.62 45.05
N GLY A 37 3.37 -41.98 43.98
CA GLY A 37 3.10 -40.53 43.98
C GLY A 37 4.32 -39.65 43.63
N GLN A 38 5.55 -40.16 43.69
CA GLN A 38 6.74 -39.41 43.31
C GLN A 38 6.91 -39.39 41.80
N ILE A 39 7.00 -38.21 41.19
CA ILE A 39 7.18 -38.05 39.78
C ILE A 39 8.63 -38.30 39.41
N SER A 40 8.86 -39.16 38.41
CA SER A 40 10.18 -39.38 37.81
C SER A 40 10.57 -38.23 36.94
N SER A 41 11.81 -37.77 37.03
CA SER A 41 12.37 -36.75 36.12
C SER A 41 12.52 -37.26 34.69
N ALA A 42 12.65 -38.57 34.47
CA ALA A 42 12.72 -39.17 33.16
C ALA A 42 11.34 -39.30 32.54
N VAL A 43 11.20 -38.83 31.32
CA VAL A 43 9.96 -38.94 30.52
C VAL A 43 9.86 -40.32 29.89
N VAL A 44 8.63 -40.80 29.73
CA VAL A 44 8.32 -42.08 29.07
C VAL A 44 7.99 -41.78 27.61
N PRO A 45 8.74 -42.34 26.64
CA PRO A 45 8.52 -42.08 25.22
C PRO A 45 7.19 -42.64 24.73
N ASN A 46 6.76 -42.18 23.54
CA ASN A 46 5.62 -42.77 22.84
C ASN A 46 5.87 -44.21 22.46
N GLY A 47 4.81 -44.98 22.30
CA GLY A 47 4.83 -46.41 22.01
C GLY A 47 4.49 -47.30 23.23
N PHE A 48 4.95 -48.54 23.16
CA PHE A 48 4.72 -49.54 24.19
C PHE A 48 5.70 -49.36 25.35
N ASN A 49 5.19 -49.27 26.59
CA ASN A 49 6.00 -49.06 27.78
C ASN A 49 5.54 -49.98 28.92
N TRP A 50 6.47 -50.55 29.64
CA TRP A 50 6.20 -51.32 30.84
C TRP A 50 6.04 -50.42 32.07
N LYS A 51 5.12 -50.79 32.95
CA LYS A 51 4.92 -50.17 34.26
C LYS A 51 4.67 -51.26 35.29
N ILE A 52 5.05 -51.02 36.54
CA ILE A 52 4.71 -51.92 37.66
C ILE A 52 3.28 -51.61 38.08
N PRO A 53 2.32 -52.59 37.94
CA PRO A 53 0.93 -52.35 38.29
C PRO A 53 0.81 -52.04 39.80
N PHE A 54 -0.21 -51.25 40.16
CA PHE A 54 -0.50 -50.72 41.47
C PHE A 54 0.53 -49.82 42.15
N ILE A 55 1.79 -49.86 41.72
CA ILE A 55 2.89 -49.03 42.24
C ILE A 55 3.15 -47.80 41.33
N GLN A 56 3.11 -48.01 40.00
CA GLN A 56 3.41 -47.00 39.03
C GLN A 56 2.16 -46.56 38.25
N SER A 57 2.01 -45.26 38.12
CA SER A 57 1.04 -44.65 37.22
C SER A 57 1.77 -43.87 36.14
N VAL A 58 1.18 -43.82 34.94
CA VAL A 58 1.71 -43.04 33.81
C VAL A 58 0.61 -42.13 33.34
N LYS A 59 0.85 -40.81 33.45
CA LYS A 59 -0.02 -39.77 32.93
C LYS A 59 0.52 -39.29 31.57
N ARG A 60 -0.37 -38.90 30.69
CA ARG A 60 0.00 -38.44 29.33
C ARG A 60 -0.03 -36.92 29.28
N VAL A 61 1.03 -36.32 28.75
CA VAL A 61 1.14 -34.91 28.47
C VAL A 61 1.03 -34.72 26.95
N ASN A 62 0.20 -33.81 26.49
CA ASN A 62 0.01 -33.50 25.08
C ASN A 62 1.15 -32.57 24.59
N ASN A 63 1.99 -33.10 23.71
CA ASN A 63 3.11 -32.34 23.11
C ASN A 63 2.83 -31.88 21.67
N LYS A 64 1.58 -32.05 21.19
CA LYS A 64 1.17 -31.49 19.92
C LYS A 64 1.01 -29.99 20.05
N GLN A 65 0.93 -29.32 18.90
CA GLN A 65 0.53 -27.92 18.89
C GLN A 65 -0.87 -27.73 19.45
N GLN A 66 -1.02 -26.75 20.30
CA GLN A 66 -2.27 -26.42 20.99
C GLN A 66 -2.48 -24.91 20.85
N ASP A 67 -3.73 -24.51 20.70
CA ASP A 67 -4.15 -23.13 20.66
C ASP A 67 -4.85 -22.78 21.98
N ILE A 68 -4.51 -21.62 22.52
CA ILE A 68 -5.23 -20.99 23.62
C ILE A 68 -5.68 -19.60 23.17
N SER A 69 -6.97 -19.33 23.32
CA SER A 69 -7.56 -18.05 22.93
C SER A 69 -7.97 -17.25 24.15
N PHE A 70 -7.68 -15.96 24.11
CA PHE A 70 -8.04 -14.98 25.12
C PHE A 70 -9.03 -14.00 24.49
N GLU A 71 -10.28 -14.08 24.95
CA GLU A 71 -11.37 -13.22 24.43
C GLU A 71 -11.41 -11.85 25.12
N GLU A 72 -10.74 -11.72 26.28
CA GLU A 72 -10.70 -10.48 27.03
C GLU A 72 -9.99 -9.39 26.25
N THR A 73 -10.53 -8.16 26.31
CA THR A 73 -9.87 -6.98 25.75
C THR A 73 -8.70 -6.56 26.60
N ILE A 74 -7.53 -6.48 26.00
CA ILE A 74 -6.28 -6.06 26.65
C ILE A 74 -5.98 -4.62 26.19
N SER A 75 -5.98 -3.68 27.12
CA SER A 75 -5.51 -2.32 26.86
C SER A 75 -4.00 -2.21 27.01
N ALA A 76 -3.38 -1.46 26.10
CA ALA A 76 -1.96 -1.17 26.11
C ALA A 76 -1.69 0.25 25.59
N GLU A 77 -0.46 0.73 25.79
CA GLU A 77 -0.02 2.03 25.26
C GLU A 77 1.03 1.83 24.17
N THR A 78 0.98 2.66 23.14
CA THR A 78 2.02 2.76 22.11
C THR A 78 3.21 3.61 22.56
N SER A 79 4.28 3.66 21.76
CA SER A 79 5.44 4.53 22.01
C SER A 79 5.08 6.01 22.08
N GLU A 80 4.00 6.41 21.41
CA GLU A 80 3.47 7.78 21.39
C GLU A 80 2.43 8.04 22.51
N ARG A 81 2.25 7.08 23.43
CA ARG A 81 1.26 7.12 24.53
C ARG A 81 -0.20 7.13 24.10
N ASN A 82 -0.49 6.62 22.90
CA ASN A 82 -1.87 6.40 22.49
C ASN A 82 -2.34 5.05 23.02
N GLU A 83 -3.56 5.02 23.56
CA GLU A 83 -4.16 3.79 24.06
C GLU A 83 -4.67 2.92 22.92
N VAL A 84 -4.30 1.63 22.95
CA VAL A 84 -4.71 0.62 21.99
C VAL A 84 -5.36 -0.55 22.70
N TYR A 85 -6.44 -1.07 22.12
CA TYR A 85 -7.23 -2.19 22.65
C TYR A 85 -7.06 -3.39 21.72
N PHE A 86 -6.59 -4.50 22.29
CA PHE A 86 -6.45 -5.79 21.61
C PHE A 86 -7.55 -6.73 22.01
N SER A 87 -8.17 -7.41 21.06
CA SER A 87 -9.19 -8.43 21.33
C SER A 87 -8.98 -9.67 20.46
N GLY A 88 -9.36 -10.84 21.01
CA GLY A 88 -9.25 -12.11 20.31
C GLY A 88 -7.80 -12.51 20.08
N VAL A 89 -7.00 -12.59 21.13
CA VAL A 89 -5.59 -13.02 21.06
C VAL A 89 -5.50 -14.53 21.15
N THR A 90 -4.97 -15.17 20.11
CA THR A 90 -4.74 -16.63 20.08
C THR A 90 -3.25 -16.92 20.06
N VAL A 91 -2.81 -17.77 20.96
CA VAL A 91 -1.42 -18.21 21.07
C VAL A 91 -1.34 -19.69 20.76
N THR A 92 -0.62 -20.04 19.70
CA THR A 92 -0.29 -21.42 19.34
C THR A 92 1.03 -21.79 20.00
N TYR A 93 1.01 -22.80 20.83
CA TYR A 93 2.18 -23.26 21.58
C TYR A 93 2.34 -24.78 21.53
N GLN A 94 3.52 -25.24 21.89
CA GLN A 94 3.87 -26.64 21.98
C GLN A 94 4.71 -26.90 23.25
N ILE A 95 4.36 -27.94 23.98
CA ILE A 95 5.11 -28.36 25.17
C ILE A 95 6.35 -29.14 24.74
N ASN A 96 7.51 -28.79 25.30
CA ASN A 96 8.74 -29.53 25.07
C ASN A 96 8.60 -30.93 25.74
N ALA A 97 8.75 -31.98 24.91
CA ALA A 97 8.59 -33.34 25.32
C ALA A 97 9.51 -33.74 26.51
N GLU A 98 10.76 -33.29 26.47
CA GLU A 98 11.76 -33.56 27.51
C GLU A 98 11.41 -32.91 28.86
N LYS A 99 10.66 -31.83 28.85
CA LYS A 99 10.24 -31.06 30.01
C LYS A 99 8.86 -31.46 30.54
N SER A 100 8.18 -32.42 29.92
CA SER A 100 6.82 -32.85 30.31
C SER A 100 6.72 -33.30 31.74
N ALA A 101 7.73 -34.06 32.27
CA ALA A 101 7.77 -34.49 33.64
C ALA A 101 7.90 -33.32 34.63
N TRP A 102 8.74 -32.35 34.30
CA TRP A 102 8.94 -31.15 35.10
C TRP A 102 7.66 -30.31 35.16
N ILE A 103 7.00 -30.09 34.00
CA ILE A 103 5.75 -29.34 33.90
C ILE A 103 4.68 -29.98 34.80
N PHE A 104 4.50 -31.30 34.65
CA PHE A 104 3.49 -32.04 35.40
C PHE A 104 3.74 -31.99 36.93
N ALA A 105 5.01 -31.90 37.33
CA ALA A 105 5.40 -31.81 38.74
C ALA A 105 5.25 -30.41 39.33
N ASN A 106 5.50 -29.38 38.55
CA ASN A 106 5.71 -27.99 39.04
C ASN A 106 4.60 -27.01 38.66
N VAL A 107 3.82 -27.30 37.60
CA VAL A 107 2.77 -26.41 37.14
C VAL A 107 1.40 -27.00 37.41
N SER A 108 0.68 -26.37 38.31
CA SER A 108 -0.71 -26.74 38.62
C SER A 108 -1.60 -26.44 37.44
N ASP A 109 -2.47 -27.39 37.07
CA ASP A 109 -3.37 -27.24 35.92
C ASP A 109 -2.64 -26.66 34.68
N TYR A 110 -1.56 -27.35 34.32
CA TYR A 110 -0.66 -26.88 33.26
C TYR A 110 -1.37 -26.61 31.92
N GLN A 111 -2.51 -27.26 31.68
CA GLN A 111 -3.28 -27.07 30.44
C GLN A 111 -3.82 -25.64 30.30
N ASN A 112 -4.19 -25.03 31.44
CA ASN A 112 -4.77 -23.66 31.44
C ASN A 112 -3.76 -22.60 31.94
N ASN A 113 -2.80 -23.00 32.81
CA ASN A 113 -1.92 -22.03 33.49
C ASN A 113 -0.53 -21.91 32.88
N LEU A 114 -0.20 -22.74 31.88
CA LEU A 114 1.13 -22.71 31.26
C LEU A 114 1.39 -21.40 30.51
N VAL A 115 0.42 -21.00 29.70
CA VAL A 115 0.39 -19.69 29.04
C VAL A 115 -0.80 -18.92 29.63
N SER A 116 -0.54 -18.09 30.64
CA SER A 116 -1.60 -17.34 31.30
C SER A 116 -1.94 -16.04 30.59
N SER A 117 -3.20 -15.59 30.75
CA SER A 117 -3.67 -14.30 30.16
C SER A 117 -2.83 -13.12 30.63
N GLY A 118 -2.43 -13.09 31.91
CA GLY A 118 -1.57 -12.02 32.43
C GLY A 118 -0.19 -11.96 31.78
N LEU A 119 0.39 -13.12 31.43
CA LEU A 119 1.68 -13.17 30.72
C LEU A 119 1.52 -12.64 29.29
N VAL A 120 0.46 -13.04 28.60
CA VAL A 120 0.17 -12.55 27.24
C VAL A 120 -0.13 -11.04 27.25
N ALA A 121 -0.92 -10.57 28.23
CA ALA A 121 -1.20 -9.15 28.40
C ALA A 121 0.09 -8.33 28.68
N SER A 122 0.98 -8.85 29.52
CA SER A 122 2.27 -8.21 29.81
C SER A 122 3.16 -8.12 28.55
N ALA A 123 3.23 -9.22 27.77
CA ALA A 123 4.00 -9.24 26.53
C ALA A 123 3.43 -8.26 25.48
N LEU A 124 2.10 -8.18 25.33
CA LEU A 124 1.42 -7.22 24.49
C LEU A 124 1.74 -5.78 24.90
N LYS A 125 1.60 -5.45 26.18
CA LYS A 125 1.91 -4.12 26.73
C LYS A 125 3.38 -3.74 26.49
N THR A 126 4.29 -4.69 26.66
CA THR A 126 5.72 -4.46 26.42
C THR A 126 6.00 -4.23 24.94
N SER A 127 5.41 -5.05 24.07
CA SER A 127 5.58 -4.92 22.61
C SER A 127 4.99 -3.61 22.07
N SER A 128 3.79 -3.25 22.51
CA SER A 128 3.10 -2.02 22.06
C SER A 128 3.87 -0.76 22.43
N LYS A 129 4.51 -0.73 23.61
CA LYS A 129 5.32 0.42 24.05
C LYS A 129 6.51 0.74 23.15
N THR A 130 6.98 -0.21 22.38
CA THR A 130 8.12 -0.03 21.46
C THR A 130 7.68 0.33 20.05
N LEU A 131 6.39 0.23 19.74
CA LEU A 131 5.83 0.42 18.41
C LEU A 131 5.05 1.73 18.29
N THR A 132 5.11 2.32 17.10
CA THR A 132 4.26 3.46 16.74
C THR A 132 2.80 2.99 16.56
N PRO A 133 1.81 3.91 16.60
CA PRO A 133 0.42 3.54 16.34
C PRO A 133 0.19 2.84 14.98
N VAL A 134 0.96 3.19 13.96
CA VAL A 134 0.90 2.56 12.65
C VAL A 134 1.46 1.14 12.70
N ASP A 135 2.59 0.94 13.38
CA ASP A 135 3.25 -0.37 13.48
C ASP A 135 2.44 -1.35 14.34
N VAL A 136 1.76 -0.86 15.36
CA VAL A 136 0.89 -1.68 16.23
C VAL A 136 -0.30 -2.28 15.46
N THR A 137 -0.81 -1.60 14.45
CA THR A 137 -1.87 -2.13 13.57
C THR A 137 -1.33 -3.08 12.50
N ASN A 138 -0.02 -3.05 12.27
CA ASN A 138 0.62 -3.94 11.31
C ASN A 138 0.93 -5.31 11.96
N ARG A 139 0.15 -6.33 11.61
CA ARG A 139 0.33 -7.69 12.13
C ARG A 139 1.71 -8.26 11.90
N ASN A 140 2.33 -7.95 10.76
CA ASN A 140 3.66 -8.47 10.41
C ASN A 140 4.76 -7.93 11.33
N THR A 141 4.54 -6.79 11.98
CA THR A 141 5.45 -6.20 12.95
C THR A 141 5.10 -6.61 14.38
N LEU A 142 3.83 -6.54 14.73
CA LEU A 142 3.34 -6.77 16.10
C LEU A 142 3.41 -8.25 16.50
N GLU A 143 2.85 -9.16 15.71
CA GLU A 143 2.72 -10.57 16.09
C GLU A 143 4.07 -11.27 16.35
N PRO A 144 5.13 -11.09 15.52
CA PRO A 144 6.44 -11.66 15.81
C PRO A 144 7.08 -11.09 17.08
N LEU A 145 6.93 -9.80 17.33
CA LEU A 145 7.48 -9.15 18.52
C LEU A 145 6.77 -9.63 19.80
N VAL A 146 5.45 -9.76 19.76
CA VAL A 146 4.66 -10.32 20.87
C VAL A 146 5.04 -11.77 21.11
N LYS A 147 5.20 -12.59 20.06
CA LYS A 147 5.67 -13.96 20.14
C LYS A 147 7.02 -14.05 20.87
N GLU A 148 7.98 -13.21 20.48
CA GLU A 148 9.31 -13.18 21.08
C GLU A 148 9.24 -12.79 22.58
N ASN A 149 8.46 -11.77 22.91
CA ASN A 149 8.28 -11.32 24.29
C ASN A 149 7.55 -12.37 25.15
N ILE A 150 6.55 -13.08 24.60
CA ILE A 150 5.90 -14.21 25.29
C ILE A 150 6.93 -15.32 25.55
N GLN A 151 7.71 -15.72 24.52
CA GLN A 151 8.72 -16.77 24.67
C GLN A 151 9.77 -16.39 25.71
N LYS A 152 10.27 -15.16 25.68
CA LYS A 152 11.22 -14.64 26.66
C LYS A 152 10.65 -14.70 28.07
N SER A 153 9.44 -14.21 28.29
CA SER A 153 8.78 -14.21 29.60
C SER A 153 8.52 -15.64 30.12
N LEU A 154 8.19 -16.57 29.21
CA LEU A 154 8.04 -17.98 29.57
C LEU A 154 9.38 -18.61 30.00
N ASN A 155 10.45 -18.33 29.26
CA ASN A 155 11.79 -18.84 29.59
C ASN A 155 12.30 -18.26 30.93
N GLU A 156 12.02 -16.99 31.19
CA GLU A 156 12.34 -16.36 32.49
C GLU A 156 11.52 -16.96 33.62
N LYS A 157 10.21 -17.15 33.41
CA LYS A 157 9.31 -17.73 34.44
C LYS A 157 9.68 -19.17 34.83
N TYR A 158 10.06 -19.99 33.87
CA TYR A 158 10.31 -21.42 34.06
C TYR A 158 11.79 -21.81 34.12
N GLY A 159 12.70 -20.87 33.90
CA GLY A 159 14.15 -21.07 33.90
C GLY A 159 14.69 -21.93 32.76
N SER A 160 13.85 -22.30 31.80
CA SER A 160 14.23 -23.10 30.62
C SER A 160 13.12 -23.07 29.58
N GLU A 161 13.44 -23.48 28.35
CA GLU A 161 12.44 -23.61 27.24
C GLU A 161 11.52 -24.84 27.55
N VAL A 162 10.52 -24.62 28.37
CA VAL A 162 9.49 -25.61 28.74
C VAL A 162 8.40 -25.65 27.66
N VAL A 163 8.09 -24.51 27.10
CA VAL A 163 7.07 -24.29 26.09
C VAL A 163 7.70 -23.51 24.96
N ARG A 164 7.37 -23.89 23.75
CA ARG A 164 7.71 -23.15 22.53
C ARG A 164 6.47 -22.48 21.98
N ILE A 165 6.54 -21.19 21.76
CA ILE A 165 5.49 -20.45 21.09
C ILE A 165 5.72 -20.53 19.57
N ASN A 166 4.76 -21.11 18.86
CA ASN A 166 4.84 -21.27 17.42
C ASN A 166 4.31 -20.05 16.69
N LYS A 167 3.14 -19.57 17.11
CA LYS A 167 2.46 -18.43 16.48
C LYS A 167 1.65 -17.65 17.51
N VAL A 168 1.53 -16.36 17.29
CA VAL A 168 0.56 -15.47 17.94
C VAL A 168 -0.29 -14.87 16.85
N VAL A 169 -1.59 -14.82 17.05
CA VAL A 169 -2.56 -14.19 16.18
C VAL A 169 -3.36 -13.19 17.00
N ILE A 170 -3.44 -11.97 16.53
CA ILE A 170 -4.22 -10.90 17.15
C ILE A 170 -5.33 -10.55 16.17
N ASN A 171 -6.59 -10.83 16.54
CA ASN A 171 -7.72 -10.66 15.65
C ASN A 171 -8.00 -9.18 15.40
N ASN A 172 -7.95 -8.37 16.44
CA ASN A 172 -8.29 -6.96 16.34
C ASN A 172 -7.37 -6.10 17.22
N ALA A 173 -6.96 -4.96 16.66
CA ALA A 173 -6.22 -3.91 17.34
C ALA A 173 -6.92 -2.58 17.00
N THR A 174 -7.56 -1.97 17.96
CA THR A 174 -8.33 -0.73 17.79
C THR A 174 -7.84 0.34 18.75
N PHE A 175 -7.90 1.58 18.30
CA PHE A 175 -7.66 2.74 19.15
C PHE A 175 -8.96 3.30 19.70
N ASP A 176 -8.82 4.20 20.66
CA ASP A 176 -9.91 5.05 21.14
C ASP A 176 -10.58 5.81 19.97
N GLU A 177 -11.87 6.07 20.11
CA GLU A 177 -12.68 6.75 19.10
C GLU A 177 -12.15 8.15 18.79
N GLU A 178 -11.70 8.89 19.81
CA GLU A 178 -11.13 10.23 19.63
C GLU A 178 -9.87 10.20 18.77
N TYR A 179 -8.99 9.24 19.00
CA TYR A 179 -7.78 9.02 18.20
C TYR A 179 -8.11 8.64 16.76
N ASN A 180 -9.05 7.71 16.57
CA ASN A 180 -9.49 7.28 15.25
C ASN A 180 -10.07 8.45 14.44
N ASN A 181 -10.85 9.31 15.08
CA ASN A 181 -11.40 10.51 14.46
C ASN A 181 -10.31 11.52 14.06
N LYS A 182 -9.32 11.74 14.92
CA LYS A 182 -8.16 12.60 14.60
C LYS A 182 -7.34 12.06 13.43
N ILE A 183 -7.12 10.75 13.37
CA ILE A 183 -6.42 10.12 12.24
C ILE A 183 -7.23 10.24 10.96
N ALA A 184 -8.55 9.99 11.01
CA ALA A 184 -9.43 10.15 9.87
C ALA A 184 -9.42 11.60 9.34
N GLN A 185 -9.49 12.60 10.21
CA GLN A 185 -9.38 14.01 9.83
C GLN A 185 -8.02 14.35 9.20
N LYS A 186 -6.92 13.84 9.78
CA LYS A 186 -5.58 14.04 9.24
C LYS A 186 -5.45 13.41 7.85
N GLN A 187 -5.97 12.19 7.66
CA GLN A 187 -5.96 11.52 6.36
C GLN A 187 -6.79 12.28 5.33
N GLN A 188 -7.98 12.76 5.70
CA GLN A 188 -8.82 13.58 4.82
C GLN A 188 -8.11 14.87 4.41
N ALA A 189 -7.49 15.57 5.36
CA ALA A 189 -6.73 16.78 5.08
C ALA A 189 -5.53 16.51 4.15
N GLN A 190 -4.84 15.39 4.35
CA GLN A 190 -3.71 15.01 3.50
C GLN A 190 -4.17 14.64 2.09
N MET A 191 -5.24 13.87 1.96
CA MET A 191 -5.84 13.54 0.66
C MET A 191 -6.34 14.79 -0.07
N ALA A 192 -6.96 15.73 0.64
CA ALA A 192 -7.40 17.01 0.08
C ALA A 192 -6.20 17.82 -0.44
N TYR A 193 -5.11 17.90 0.34
CA TYR A 193 -3.87 18.57 -0.07
C TYR A 193 -3.24 17.92 -1.30
N GLU A 194 -3.13 16.59 -1.33
CA GLU A 194 -2.60 15.86 -2.49
C GLU A 194 -3.47 16.06 -3.74
N THR A 195 -4.80 16.01 -3.57
CA THR A 195 -5.76 16.29 -4.65
C THR A 195 -5.57 17.69 -5.21
N GLN A 196 -5.47 18.69 -4.33
CA GLN A 196 -5.22 20.09 -4.73
C GLN A 196 -3.89 20.24 -5.48
N GLN A 197 -2.84 19.58 -5.06
CA GLN A 197 -1.56 19.59 -5.78
C GLN A 197 -1.68 18.98 -7.18
N ILE A 198 -2.38 17.84 -7.31
CA ILE A 198 -2.62 17.18 -8.59
C ILE A 198 -3.46 18.07 -9.50
N GLU A 199 -4.53 18.68 -8.97
CA GLU A 199 -5.38 19.62 -9.72
C GLU A 199 -4.59 20.86 -10.21
N ASN A 200 -3.79 21.46 -9.34
CA ASN A 200 -2.94 22.59 -9.71
C ASN A 200 -1.94 22.21 -10.81
N LYS A 201 -1.25 21.07 -10.66
CA LYS A 201 -0.32 20.56 -11.65
C LYS A 201 -1.02 20.29 -12.99
N THR A 202 -2.17 19.64 -12.96
CA THR A 202 -2.98 19.34 -14.16
C THR A 202 -3.47 20.63 -14.83
N SER A 203 -3.84 21.64 -14.04
CA SER A 203 -4.25 22.94 -14.55
C SER A 203 -3.11 23.65 -15.28
N VAL A 204 -1.91 23.66 -14.71
CA VAL A 204 -0.70 24.21 -15.32
C VAL A 204 -0.37 23.46 -16.63
N GLU A 205 -0.34 22.13 -16.60
CA GLU A 205 -0.07 21.30 -17.78
C GLU A 205 -1.09 21.55 -18.91
N LYS A 206 -2.39 21.71 -18.56
CA LYS A 206 -3.43 22.05 -19.53
C LYS A 206 -3.24 23.45 -20.12
N ALA A 207 -2.86 24.43 -19.28
CA ALA A 207 -2.59 25.79 -19.75
C ALA A 207 -1.37 25.85 -20.70
N GLU A 208 -0.29 25.13 -20.33
CA GLU A 208 0.90 25.00 -21.18
C GLU A 208 0.60 24.29 -22.50
N ALA A 209 -0.17 23.20 -22.46
CA ALA A 209 -0.60 22.49 -23.65
C ALA A 209 -1.46 23.38 -24.57
N ALA A 210 -2.42 24.13 -23.99
CA ALA A 210 -3.24 25.07 -24.75
C ALA A 210 -2.43 26.20 -25.34
N ALA A 211 -1.45 26.75 -24.62
CA ALA A 211 -0.53 27.77 -25.15
C ALA A 211 0.31 27.22 -26.31
N LYS A 212 0.84 25.98 -26.15
CA LYS A 212 1.61 25.33 -27.21
C LYS A 212 0.77 25.07 -28.47
N VAL A 213 -0.48 24.62 -28.31
CA VAL A 213 -1.42 24.44 -29.43
C VAL A 213 -1.66 25.77 -30.16
N LYS A 214 -1.92 26.86 -29.43
CA LYS A 214 -2.10 28.21 -30.03
C LYS A 214 -0.84 28.68 -30.79
N LEU A 215 0.33 28.44 -30.18
CA LEU A 215 1.60 28.83 -30.86
C LEU A 215 1.81 28.02 -32.15
N THR A 216 1.56 26.69 -32.09
CA THR A 216 1.69 25.84 -33.29
C THR A 216 0.68 26.21 -34.36
N GLN A 217 -0.55 26.57 -33.98
CA GLN A 217 -1.56 27.04 -34.93
C GLN A 217 -1.15 28.36 -35.59
N ALA A 218 -0.72 29.35 -34.79
CA ALA A 218 -0.26 30.62 -35.31
C ALA A 218 0.95 30.45 -36.24
N GLN A 219 1.85 29.54 -35.92
CA GLN A 219 2.99 29.22 -36.78
C GLN A 219 2.53 28.60 -38.11
N ALA A 220 1.61 27.63 -38.04
CA ALA A 220 1.05 26.99 -39.23
C ALA A 220 0.29 27.98 -40.12
N ASP A 221 -0.48 28.89 -39.52
CA ASP A 221 -1.19 29.97 -40.25
C ASP A 221 -0.22 30.92 -40.91
N ALA A 222 0.87 31.32 -40.23
CA ALA A 222 1.92 32.14 -40.78
C ALA A 222 2.67 31.47 -41.96
N ASP A 223 3.00 30.17 -41.79
CA ASP A 223 3.66 29.39 -42.82
C ASP A 223 2.74 29.18 -44.04
N ALA A 224 1.43 28.95 -43.82
CA ALA A 224 0.43 28.86 -44.89
C ALA A 224 0.31 30.18 -45.67
N LEU A 225 0.27 31.31 -44.94
CA LEU A 225 0.23 32.65 -45.59
C LEU A 225 1.50 32.90 -46.39
N LYS A 226 2.67 32.56 -45.88
CA LYS A 226 3.94 32.69 -46.58
C LYS A 226 3.99 31.87 -47.87
N ILE A 227 3.58 30.59 -47.78
CA ILE A 227 3.50 29.68 -48.94
C ILE A 227 2.53 30.25 -50.02
N SER A 228 1.37 30.76 -49.58
CA SER A 228 0.40 31.37 -50.47
C SER A 228 0.98 32.60 -51.16
N ALA A 229 1.63 33.50 -50.40
CA ALA A 229 2.27 34.69 -50.96
C ALA A 229 3.43 34.34 -51.92
N GLU A 230 4.24 33.34 -51.60
CA GLU A 230 5.31 32.85 -52.49
C GLU A 230 4.74 32.24 -53.77
N ALA A 231 3.65 31.46 -53.66
CA ALA A 231 2.97 30.90 -54.83
C ALA A 231 2.33 31.97 -55.72
N GLU A 232 1.72 33.00 -55.13
CA GLU A 232 1.18 34.14 -55.87
C GLU A 232 2.29 34.95 -56.56
N ALA A 233 3.41 35.19 -55.88
CA ALA A 233 4.56 35.87 -56.43
C ALA A 233 5.16 35.11 -57.61
N GLU A 234 5.31 33.77 -57.48
CA GLU A 234 5.81 32.93 -58.57
C GLU A 234 4.81 32.88 -59.75
N ALA A 235 3.51 32.79 -59.50
CA ALA A 235 2.47 32.84 -60.51
C ALA A 235 2.50 34.15 -61.25
N ASN A 236 2.64 35.30 -60.54
CA ASN A 236 2.74 36.65 -61.17
C ASN A 236 4.02 36.81 -62.02
N LYS A 237 5.15 36.21 -61.52
CA LYS A 237 6.39 36.20 -62.26
C LYS A 237 6.27 35.42 -63.57
N VAL A 238 5.70 34.20 -63.51
CA VAL A 238 5.42 33.37 -64.70
C VAL A 238 4.47 34.10 -65.65
N LEU A 239 3.46 34.79 -65.12
CA LEU A 239 2.54 35.60 -65.93
C LEU A 239 3.25 36.78 -66.61
N GLN A 240 4.12 37.49 -65.87
CA GLN A 240 4.92 38.58 -66.38
C GLN A 240 5.89 38.14 -67.52
N GLU A 241 6.54 36.97 -67.31
CA GLU A 241 7.44 36.38 -68.33
C GLU A 241 6.67 35.88 -69.57
N SER A 242 5.40 35.49 -69.43
CA SER A 242 4.54 34.99 -70.50
C SER A 242 3.81 36.12 -71.26
N LEU A 243 3.70 37.33 -70.68
CA LEU A 243 3.04 38.46 -71.26
C LEU A 243 3.94 39.14 -72.32
N THR A 244 3.79 38.66 -73.52
CA THR A 244 4.33 39.38 -74.71
C THR A 244 3.38 40.53 -75.13
N ASP A 245 3.91 41.57 -75.77
CA ASP A 245 3.12 42.74 -76.24
C ASP A 245 1.87 42.31 -77.00
N VAL A 246 1.93 41.22 -77.74
CA VAL A 246 0.80 40.68 -78.51
C VAL A 246 -0.32 40.14 -77.59
N ILE A 247 0.03 39.45 -76.51
CA ILE A 247 -0.95 38.91 -75.51
C ILE A 247 -1.58 40.06 -74.72
N LEU A 248 -0.82 41.12 -74.42
CA LEU A 248 -1.36 42.31 -73.76
C LEU A 248 -2.37 43.03 -74.65
N GLN A 249 -2.10 43.09 -75.94
CA GLN A 249 -3.06 43.67 -76.88
C GLN A 249 -4.32 42.85 -77.06
N GLU A 250 -4.19 41.53 -77.08
CA GLU A 250 -5.32 40.62 -77.16
C GLU A 250 -6.20 40.68 -75.87
N MET A 251 -5.63 40.68 -74.67
CA MET A 251 -6.36 40.88 -73.40
C MET A 251 -7.00 42.28 -73.32
N TYR A 252 -6.38 43.29 -73.91
CA TYR A 252 -6.94 44.63 -73.96
C TYR A 252 -8.16 44.68 -74.88
N ILE A 253 -8.10 44.01 -76.01
CA ILE A 253 -9.21 43.86 -76.92
C ILE A 253 -10.35 43.03 -76.35
N GLU A 254 -10.05 41.95 -75.63
CA GLU A 254 -11.06 41.06 -75.03
C GLU A 254 -11.83 41.70 -73.86
N LYS A 255 -11.17 42.56 -73.07
CA LYS A 255 -11.81 43.35 -72.03
C LYS A 255 -12.39 44.68 -72.43
N TRP A 256 -12.21 45.05 -73.69
CA TRP A 256 -12.75 46.30 -74.18
C TRP A 256 -14.28 46.19 -74.40
N ASP A 257 -15.02 47.04 -73.72
CA ASP A 257 -16.48 47.11 -73.77
C ASP A 257 -17.06 47.72 -75.10
N GLY A 258 -16.16 47.95 -76.13
CA GLY A 258 -16.54 48.48 -77.43
C GLY A 258 -16.92 49.96 -77.44
N GLN A 259 -16.71 50.65 -76.31
CA GLN A 259 -17.00 52.09 -76.27
C GLN A 259 -15.69 52.90 -76.35
N LEU A 260 -15.60 53.77 -77.32
CA LEU A 260 -14.55 54.75 -77.34
C LEU A 260 -14.73 55.79 -76.23
N PRO A 261 -13.68 56.14 -75.47
CA PRO A 261 -13.79 57.16 -74.45
C PRO A 261 -14.30 58.42 -75.09
N LYS A 262 -15.42 58.97 -74.62
CA LYS A 262 -15.96 60.26 -75.06
C LYS A 262 -15.00 61.33 -74.58
N VAL A 263 -14.07 61.71 -75.47
CA VAL A 263 -13.24 62.86 -75.26
C VAL A 263 -14.09 64.11 -75.57
N SER A 264 -14.51 64.81 -74.53
CA SER A 264 -15.12 66.12 -74.61
C SER A 264 -13.99 67.17 -74.55
N ASN A 265 -13.74 67.77 -75.71
CA ASN A 265 -13.06 69.06 -75.95
C ASN A 265 -11.66 69.27 -75.30
N GLY A 266 -10.72 69.35 -76.23
CA GLY A 266 -9.66 70.33 -76.24
C GLY A 266 -8.48 70.14 -75.30
N SER A 267 -7.34 69.94 -75.95
CA SER A 267 -5.97 70.00 -75.45
C SER A 267 -5.41 68.79 -74.77
N ASP A 268 -4.49 68.16 -75.48
CA ASP A 268 -3.41 67.32 -74.97
C ASP A 268 -3.65 66.59 -73.69
N MET A 269 -4.28 65.47 -73.79
CA MET A 269 -4.14 64.44 -72.77
C MET A 269 -3.37 63.28 -73.40
N MET A 270 -2.06 63.47 -73.54
CA MET A 270 -1.14 62.36 -73.51
C MET A 270 -1.26 61.75 -72.14
N LEU A 271 -1.85 60.56 -72.04
CA LEU A 271 -1.75 59.72 -70.85
C LEU A 271 -0.28 59.33 -70.76
N ASP A 272 0.46 60.06 -69.91
CA ASP A 272 1.80 59.70 -69.53
C ASP A 272 1.70 58.53 -68.57
N VAL A 273 1.80 57.32 -69.09
CA VAL A 273 1.81 56.08 -68.34
C VAL A 273 3.12 55.91 -67.54
N SER A 274 4.09 56.80 -67.74
CA SER A 274 5.36 56.80 -67.03
C SER A 274 5.23 57.16 -65.52
N SER A 275 4.12 57.80 -65.12
CA SER A 275 3.86 58.13 -63.73
C SER A 275 3.32 56.99 -62.92
N LEU A 276 2.88 55.86 -63.53
CA LEU A 276 2.40 54.67 -62.85
C LEU A 276 3.50 53.64 -62.59
N VAL A 277 4.71 53.88 -63.11
CA VAL A 277 5.83 52.91 -62.95
C VAL A 277 6.90 53.36 -61.92
N ASN A 278 6.83 54.61 -61.46
CA ASN A 278 7.80 55.21 -60.56
C ASN A 278 7.10 55.84 -59.32
N ASP A 279 6.62 55.09 -58.42
CA ASP A 279 6.49 55.52 -57.01
C ASP A 279 7.26 54.62 -56.13
N ASP A 280 8.57 54.68 -56.29
CA ASP A 280 9.50 54.35 -55.22
C ASP A 280 9.93 55.69 -54.58
N SER A 281 9.76 55.73 -53.28
CA SER A 281 10.30 56.73 -52.36
C SER A 281 9.49 58.02 -52.13
N LYS A 282 8.86 57.99 -50.91
CA LYS A 282 9.14 58.88 -49.75
C LYS A 282 8.08 58.64 -48.64
N LYS A 283 8.47 57.99 -47.62
CA LYS A 283 8.75 58.53 -46.28
C LYS A 283 7.93 59.81 -45.98
N ASP A 284 6.93 59.58 -45.10
CA ASP A 284 6.63 60.56 -44.05
C ASP A 284 6.09 59.90 -42.80
N THR A 285 6.89 60.13 -41.82
CA THR A 285 6.60 59.92 -40.40
C THR A 285 5.50 60.86 -39.91
N SER A 286 4.44 60.35 -39.30
CA SER A 286 3.78 61.03 -38.19
C SER A 286 3.00 59.99 -37.37
N SER A 287 3.53 59.67 -36.22
CA SER A 287 2.94 59.75 -34.88
C SER A 287 1.41 59.77 -34.82
N ALA A 288 0.83 58.62 -34.44
CA ALA A 288 -0.34 58.57 -33.58
C ALA A 288 -0.56 57.10 -33.15
N GLY A 289 -0.38 56.79 -31.90
CA GLY A 289 -0.81 55.50 -31.35
C GLY A 289 0.08 54.88 -30.29
N ALA A 290 0.83 55.67 -29.55
CA ALA A 290 1.46 55.25 -28.33
C ALA A 290 0.71 55.85 -27.12
N GLU A 291 -0.46 55.31 -26.82
CA GLU A 291 -1.16 55.47 -25.52
C GLU A 291 -2.18 54.35 -25.41
N ASN A 292 -1.82 53.25 -24.75
CA ASN A 292 -2.71 52.38 -23.97
C ASN A 292 -2.06 51.02 -23.62
N TYR A 293 -0.85 51.06 -23.06
CA TYR A 293 -0.32 49.94 -22.29
C TYR A 293 0.43 50.42 -21.04
N ALA A 294 -0.30 51.13 -20.18
CA ALA A 294 0.16 51.48 -18.85
C ALA A 294 -1.05 51.56 -17.91
N ASN A 295 -1.70 50.45 -17.59
CA ASN A 295 -2.63 50.31 -16.46
C ASN A 295 -3.02 48.86 -16.23
N TYR A 296 -2.04 47.96 -15.97
CA TYR A 296 -2.28 46.64 -15.36
C TYR A 296 -1.11 46.21 -14.46
N GLU A 297 -0.52 47.15 -13.77
CA GLU A 297 0.33 46.86 -12.62
C GLU A 297 -0.06 47.81 -11.51
N ASN A 298 -1.10 47.42 -10.73
CA ASN A 298 -1.33 47.83 -9.35
C ASN A 298 -2.70 47.34 -8.90
N ASN A 299 -2.77 46.03 -8.57
CA ASN A 299 -3.76 45.46 -7.63
C ASN A 299 -3.42 44.02 -7.29
N VAL A 300 -2.26 43.83 -6.68
CA VAL A 300 -1.99 42.63 -5.86
C VAL A 300 -1.14 43.07 -4.68
N ASN A 301 -1.79 43.69 -3.70
CA ASN A 301 -1.32 43.80 -2.33
C ASN A 301 -2.47 44.41 -1.50
N GLU A 302 -3.37 43.53 -1.04
CA GLU A 302 -4.04 43.57 0.25
C GLU A 302 -4.50 42.13 0.62
#